data_d88f2625b16c90c3cdc8744b95d9150e
#
_entry.id   d88f2625b16c90c3cdc8744b95d9150e
#
_cell.length_a   1.000
_cell.length_b   1.000
_cell.length_c   1.000
_cell.angle_alpha   90.00
_cell.angle_beta   90.00
_cell.angle_gamma   90.00
#
_symmetry.space_group_name_H-M   'P 1'
#
loop_
_entity.id
_entity.type
_entity.pdbx_description
1 polymer ?
#
loop_
_entity_poly.entity_id
_entity_poly.type
_entity_poly.pdbx_seq_one_letter_code
_entity_poly.pdbx_strand_id
1 'polypeptide(L)'
;MEASVQAGRAELGQIIERRIVERTQRRIRQLRVGVCAERVVVHGQTLCYYAKQLAIQAVLEALREAGVTAVVDVRISVNAELSRDH
;
A
#
# COMPACT_ATOMS: atom_id res chain seq x y z
N MET A 1 -14.47 -17.85 15.10
CA MET A 1 -13.18 -17.28 15.38
C MET A 1 -12.25 -17.35 14.22
N GLU A 2 -12.15 -18.48 13.59
CA GLU A 2 -11.28 -18.54 12.45
C GLU A 2 -11.73 -17.68 11.32
N ALA A 3 -13.00 -17.51 11.20
CA ALA A 3 -13.53 -16.60 10.20
C ALA A 3 -13.06 -15.19 10.48
N SER A 4 -12.89 -14.85 11.73
CA SER A 4 -12.42 -13.52 12.05
C SER A 4 -10.97 -13.33 11.64
N VAL A 5 -10.17 -14.37 11.69
CA VAL A 5 -8.79 -14.25 11.28
C VAL A 5 -8.68 -13.97 9.79
N GLN A 6 -9.47 -14.69 9.01
CA GLN A 6 -9.47 -14.44 7.58
C GLN A 6 -10.07 -13.11 7.24
N ALA A 7 -11.12 -12.74 7.93
CA ALA A 7 -11.69 -11.43 7.74
C ALA A 7 -10.68 -10.36 8.11
N GLY A 8 -9.85 -10.64 9.12
CA GLY A 8 -8.83 -9.71 9.51
C GLY A 8 -7.82 -9.43 8.41
N ARG A 9 -7.47 -10.45 7.63
CA ARG A 9 -6.54 -10.23 6.51
C ARG A 9 -7.17 -9.35 5.44
N ALA A 10 -8.41 -9.62 5.11
CA ALA A 10 -9.09 -8.83 4.11
C ALA A 10 -9.25 -7.40 4.60
N GLU A 11 -9.58 -7.25 5.87
CA GLU A 11 -9.74 -5.93 6.43
C GLU A 11 -8.41 -5.20 6.48
N LEU A 12 -7.33 -5.91 6.79
CA LEU A 12 -6.02 -5.28 6.83
C LEU A 12 -5.64 -4.74 5.47
N GLY A 13 -5.89 -5.50 4.41
CA GLY A 13 -5.62 -5.04 3.07
C GLY A 13 -6.40 -3.79 2.74
N GLN A 14 -7.66 -3.75 3.13
CA GLN A 14 -8.48 -2.56 2.88
C GLN A 14 -8.02 -1.37 3.69
N ILE A 15 -7.61 -1.60 4.92
CA ILE A 15 -7.11 -0.52 5.77
C ILE A 15 -5.83 0.06 5.16
N ILE A 16 -4.94 -0.80 4.71
CA ILE A 16 -3.70 -0.36 4.10
C ILE A 16 -3.99 0.43 2.84
N GLU A 17 -4.86 -0.10 2.01
CA GLU A 17 -5.20 0.56 0.76
C GLU A 17 -5.78 1.94 1.02
N ARG A 18 -6.69 2.03 1.96
CA ARG A 18 -7.30 3.30 2.30
C ARG A 18 -6.28 4.29 2.82
N ARG A 19 -5.36 3.83 3.67
CA ARG A 19 -4.34 4.70 4.21
C ARG A 19 -3.43 5.23 3.09
N ILE A 20 -3.10 4.37 2.13
CA ILE A 20 -2.28 4.79 1.00
C ILE A 20 -3.01 5.85 0.19
N VAL A 21 -4.28 5.62 -0.10
CA VAL A 21 -5.07 6.57 -0.88
C VAL A 21 -5.11 7.93 -0.19
N GLU A 22 -5.32 7.91 1.12
CA GLU A 22 -5.40 9.16 1.86
C GLU A 22 -4.08 9.89 1.91
N ARG A 23 -3.00 9.15 2.16
CA ARG A 23 -1.69 9.78 2.28
C ARG A 23 -1.16 10.30 0.95
N THR A 24 -1.50 9.61 -0.13
CA THR A 24 -1.01 9.99 -1.45
C THR A 24 -2.00 10.85 -2.20
N GLN A 25 -3.16 11.10 -1.63
CA GLN A 25 -4.20 11.91 -2.25
C GLN A 25 -4.56 11.36 -3.62
N ARG A 26 -4.66 10.03 -3.69
CA ARG A 26 -5.05 9.31 -4.90
C ARG A 26 -4.08 9.48 -6.05
N ARG A 27 -2.82 9.69 -5.73
CA ARG A 27 -1.82 9.84 -6.79
C ARG A 27 -1.24 8.52 -7.25
N ILE A 28 -1.68 7.42 -6.65
CA ILE A 28 -1.25 6.09 -7.07
C ILE A 28 -2.35 5.50 -7.92
N ARG A 29 -2.03 5.14 -9.15
CA ARG A 29 -3.00 4.52 -10.05
C ARG A 29 -2.90 3.03 -9.96
N GLN A 30 -4.03 2.35 -10.17
CA GLN A 30 -4.11 0.90 -10.19
C GLN A 30 -3.55 0.31 -8.91
N LEU A 31 -3.89 0.94 -7.81
CA LEU A 31 -3.40 0.50 -6.51
C LEU A 31 -4.01 -0.84 -6.13
N ARG A 32 -3.18 -1.79 -5.76
CA ARG A 32 -3.61 -3.09 -5.29
C ARG A 32 -2.79 -3.47 -4.09
N VAL A 33 -3.46 -3.93 -3.05
CA VAL A 33 -2.80 -4.38 -1.83
C VAL A 33 -3.19 -5.82 -1.59
N GLY A 34 -2.21 -6.70 -1.54
CA GLY A 34 -2.43 -8.10 -1.22
C GLY A 34 -1.79 -8.44 0.10
N VAL A 35 -2.52 -9.15 0.94
CA VAL A 35 -2.00 -9.62 2.22
C VAL A 35 -2.03 -11.13 2.19
N CYS A 36 -0.87 -11.75 2.34
CA CYS A 36 -0.78 -13.19 2.25
C CYS A 36 0.19 -13.67 3.30
N ALA A 37 -0.28 -14.46 4.23
CA ALA A 37 0.52 -14.97 5.35
C ALA A 37 1.21 -13.81 6.05
N GLU A 38 2.51 -13.72 5.94
CA GLU A 38 3.27 -12.67 6.61
C GLU A 38 3.84 -11.66 5.63
N ARG A 39 3.24 -11.55 4.47
CA ARG A 39 3.74 -10.67 3.44
C ARG A 39 2.64 -9.75 2.95
N VAL A 40 2.99 -8.49 2.78
CA VAL A 40 2.10 -7.49 2.19
C VAL A 40 2.74 -7.05 0.89
N VAL A 41 2.00 -7.14 -0.20
CA VAL A 41 2.47 -6.73 -1.51
C VAL A 41 1.62 -5.57 -1.99
N VAL A 42 2.26 -4.50 -2.40
CA VAL A 42 1.56 -3.30 -2.86
C VAL A 42 1.98 -3.04 -4.30
N HIS A 43 0.99 -2.97 -5.19
CA HIS A 43 1.21 -2.67 -6.60
C HIS A 43 0.58 -1.33 -6.93
N GLY A 44 1.17 -0.63 -7.85
CA GLY A 44 0.57 0.62 -8.31
C GLY A 44 1.50 1.35 -9.25
N GLN A 45 1.03 2.50 -9.73
CA GLN A 45 1.79 3.35 -10.62
C GLN A 45 1.59 4.79 -10.22
N THR A 46 2.63 5.58 -10.30
CA THR A 46 2.54 7.00 -9.99
C THR A 46 3.53 7.76 -10.85
N LEU A 47 3.28 9.04 -11.01
CA LEU A 47 4.21 9.94 -11.69
C LEU A 47 5.14 10.65 -10.72
N CYS A 48 4.94 10.43 -9.44
CA CYS A 48 5.64 11.19 -8.41
C CYS A 48 6.33 10.25 -7.44
N TYR A 49 7.65 10.36 -7.35
CA TYR A 49 8.41 9.52 -6.45
C TYR A 49 8.00 9.75 -4.99
N TYR A 50 7.67 10.98 -4.68
CA TYR A 50 7.23 11.31 -3.34
C TYR A 50 5.97 10.53 -2.94
N ALA A 51 5.06 10.33 -3.90
CA ALA A 51 3.86 9.56 -3.62
C ALA A 51 4.22 8.10 -3.27
N LYS A 52 5.22 7.54 -3.95
CA LYS A 52 5.67 6.20 -3.61
C LYS A 52 6.19 6.14 -2.18
N GLN A 53 6.94 7.14 -1.76
CA GLN A 53 7.45 7.15 -0.39
C GLN A 53 6.33 7.28 0.62
N LEU A 54 5.33 8.11 0.32
CA LEU A 54 4.17 8.21 1.21
C LEU A 54 3.42 6.89 1.31
N ALA A 55 3.34 6.17 0.21
CA ALA A 55 2.68 4.87 0.22
C ALA A 55 3.41 3.90 1.14
N ILE A 56 4.74 3.89 1.07
CA ILE A 56 5.52 3.01 1.93
C ILE A 56 5.27 3.36 3.40
N GLN A 57 5.29 4.65 3.73
CA GLN A 57 5.03 5.07 5.10
C GLN A 57 3.64 4.68 5.55
N ALA A 58 2.66 4.80 4.65
CA ALA A 58 1.29 4.45 4.98
C ALA A 58 1.16 2.97 5.33
N VAL A 59 1.84 2.12 4.57
CA VAL A 59 1.82 0.69 4.84
C VAL A 59 2.41 0.40 6.22
N LEU A 60 3.56 0.99 6.49
CA LEU A 60 4.23 0.72 7.76
C LEU A 60 3.42 1.23 8.94
N GLU A 61 2.78 2.39 8.79
CA GLU A 61 1.93 2.91 9.84
C GLU A 61 0.73 2.00 10.09
N ALA A 62 0.10 1.54 9.02
CA ALA A 62 -1.07 0.70 9.17
C ALA A 62 -0.72 -0.62 9.86
N LEU A 63 0.42 -1.20 9.51
CA LEU A 63 0.85 -2.44 10.13
C LEU A 63 1.17 -2.23 11.60
N ARG A 64 1.81 -1.12 11.92
CA ARG A 64 2.15 -0.82 13.31
C ARG A 64 0.88 -0.65 14.14
N GLU A 65 -0.09 0.07 13.60
CA GLU A 65 -1.34 0.28 14.32
C GLU A 65 -2.11 -1.00 14.53
N ALA A 66 -2.03 -1.91 13.55
CA ALA A 66 -2.71 -3.19 13.65
C ALA A 66 -1.94 -4.20 14.50
N GLY A 67 -0.71 -3.87 14.89
CA GLY A 67 0.10 -4.80 15.66
C GLY A 67 0.55 -6.00 14.86
N VAL A 68 0.72 -5.82 13.54
CA VAL A 68 1.07 -6.91 12.64
C VAL A 68 2.51 -6.74 12.16
N THR A 69 3.26 -7.81 12.22
CA THR A 69 4.61 -7.85 11.67
C THR A 69 4.56 -8.58 10.35
N ALA A 70 4.99 -7.93 9.29
CA ALA A 70 4.94 -8.53 7.95
C ALA A 70 6.08 -8.01 7.10
N VAL A 71 6.46 -8.80 6.12
CA VAL A 71 7.39 -8.37 5.09
C VAL A 71 6.61 -7.51 4.10
N VAL A 72 7.12 -6.34 3.81
CA VAL A 72 6.45 -5.41 2.91
C VAL A 72 7.20 -5.35 1.59
N ASP A 73 6.48 -5.68 0.53
CA ASP A 73 7.03 -5.68 -0.82
C ASP A 73 6.29 -4.62 -1.61
N VAL A 74 6.92 -3.48 -1.85
CA VAL A 74 6.26 -2.37 -2.54
C VAL A 74 6.72 -2.37 -3.99
N ARG A 75 5.78 -2.59 -4.90
CA ARG A 75 6.03 -2.66 -6.32
C ARG A 75 5.30 -1.54 -7.04
N ILE A 76 5.59 -0.33 -6.62
CA ILE A 76 4.98 0.84 -7.22
C ILE A 76 5.96 1.42 -8.23
N SER A 77 5.51 1.48 -9.48
CA SER A 77 6.32 2.03 -10.55
C SER A 77 6.23 3.54 -10.55
N VAL A 78 7.34 4.20 -10.69
CA VAL A 78 7.37 5.65 -10.79
C VAL A 78 7.76 6.02 -12.21
N ASN A 79 6.85 6.70 -12.90
CA ASN A 79 7.07 7.11 -14.27
C ASN A 79 7.36 8.60 -14.32
N ALA A 80 8.36 9.01 -13.57
CA ALA A 80 8.69 10.42 -13.46
C ALA A 80 9.12 11.01 -14.79
N GLU A 81 9.63 10.19 -15.67
CA GLU A 81 10.02 10.68 -16.97
C GLU A 81 8.87 11.25 -17.78
N LEU A 82 7.69 10.68 -17.58
CA LEU A 82 6.54 11.20 -18.29
C LEU A 82 6.19 12.60 -17.87
N SER A 83 6.39 12.92 -16.62
CA SER A 83 6.10 14.27 -16.18
C SER A 83 7.19 15.25 -16.57
N ARG A 84 8.36 14.79 -16.91
CA ARG A 84 9.42 15.68 -17.35
C ARG A 84 9.34 16.04 -18.79
N ASP A 85 8.57 15.33 -19.52
CA ASP A 85 8.56 15.43 -20.91
C ASP A 85 7.72 16.52 -21.43
N HIS A 86 7.28 17.42 -20.68
CA HIS A 86 6.48 18.45 -21.24
C HIS A 86 6.88 19.82 -20.87
#